data_7c5e207400a27ac44dbe16abd5f7df52
#
_entry.id   7c5e207400a27ac44dbe16abd5f7df52
#
_cell.length_a   1.000
_cell.length_b   1.000
_cell.length_c   1.000
_cell.angle_alpha   90.00
_cell.angle_beta   90.00
_cell.angle_gamma   90.00
#
_symmetry.space_group_name_H-M   'P 1'
#
loop_
_entity.id
_entity.type
_entity.pdbx_description
1 polymer ?
#
loop_
_entity_poly.entity_id
_entity_poly.type
_entity_poly.pdbx_seq_one_letter_code
_entity_poly.pdbx_strand_id
1 'polypeptide(L)'
;MAKLIEITGKALSGEWGSEDENGIGIPILRTTNFTNEGVINYNNVVTRIITKKYISEKYLRKGDIIIEKSGGSDKQPVGRVVYYDGLDNTYLFNNFTALLRVKNQKIWVPRYVFYALLKNYRQGGTIPFENKTT
;
A
#
# COMPACT_ATOMS: atom_id res chain seq x y z
N MET A 1 19.88 14.52 -0.22
CA MET A 1 18.49 14.16 -0.49
C MET A 1 18.07 12.99 0.41
N ALA A 2 16.91 13.09 1.04
CA ALA A 2 16.44 12.03 1.94
C ALA A 2 16.10 10.77 1.15
N LYS A 3 16.43 9.61 1.71
CA LYS A 3 16.04 8.32 1.15
C LYS A 3 14.62 7.99 1.60
N LEU A 4 13.90 7.23 0.78
CA LEU A 4 12.54 6.82 1.11
C LEU A 4 12.46 6.16 2.49
N ILE A 5 13.39 5.29 2.82
CA ILE A 5 13.39 4.61 4.12
C ILE A 5 13.53 5.59 5.30
N GLU A 6 14.17 6.72 5.08
CA GLU A 6 14.27 7.77 6.10
C GLU A 6 12.93 8.48 6.31
N ILE A 7 12.14 8.59 5.25
CA ILE A 7 10.84 9.27 5.27
C ILE A 7 9.76 8.36 5.85
N THR A 8 9.71 7.11 5.44
CA THR A 8 8.61 6.20 5.79
C THR A 8 9.01 5.09 6.77
N GLY A 9 10.30 4.88 6.98
CA GLY A 9 10.76 3.68 7.65
C GLY A 9 10.61 2.45 6.74
N LYS A 10 10.79 1.28 7.32
CA LYS A 10 10.66 0.02 6.59
C LYS A 10 9.20 -0.19 6.18
N ALA A 11 8.99 -0.60 4.93
CA ALA A 11 7.66 -0.93 4.44
C ALA A 11 7.07 -2.10 5.23
N LEU A 12 5.78 -2.02 5.54
CA LEU A 12 5.08 -3.10 6.23
C LEU A 12 4.40 -3.99 5.19
N SER A 13 4.61 -5.30 5.32
CA SER A 13 3.97 -6.29 4.45
C SER A 13 2.50 -6.45 4.78
N GLY A 14 1.69 -6.73 3.76
CA GLY A 14 0.26 -6.94 3.94
C GLY A 14 -0.08 -8.33 4.46
N GLU A 15 -1.36 -8.54 4.74
CA GLU A 15 -1.91 -9.79 5.26
C GLU A 15 -3.01 -10.29 4.33
N TRP A 16 -3.12 -11.61 4.21
CA TRP A 16 -4.21 -12.20 3.42
C TRP A 16 -5.15 -13.04 4.28
N GLY A 17 -4.64 -13.74 5.28
CA GLY A 17 -5.45 -14.55 6.18
C GLY A 17 -6.12 -15.72 5.47
N SER A 18 -7.34 -16.02 5.88
CA SER A 18 -8.11 -17.14 5.37
C SER A 18 -9.47 -16.69 4.86
N GLU A 19 -10.16 -17.61 4.16
CA GLU A 19 -11.45 -17.35 3.55
C GLU A 19 -12.50 -16.94 4.59
N ASP A 20 -13.33 -15.96 4.23
CA ASP A 20 -14.40 -15.43 5.07
C ASP A 20 -15.75 -15.85 4.50
N GLU A 21 -16.23 -17.02 4.91
CA GLU A 21 -17.48 -17.59 4.38
C GLU A 21 -18.71 -16.82 4.82
N ASN A 22 -18.62 -16.13 5.96
CA ASN A 22 -19.78 -15.47 6.56
C ASN A 22 -19.79 -13.96 6.39
N GLY A 23 -18.78 -13.40 5.72
CA GLY A 23 -18.70 -11.97 5.47
C GLY A 23 -18.50 -11.12 6.72
N ILE A 24 -17.90 -11.69 7.77
CA ILE A 24 -17.68 -11.01 9.05
C ILE A 24 -16.24 -10.53 9.25
N GLY A 25 -15.40 -10.77 8.28
CA GLY A 25 -13.96 -10.49 8.39
C GLY A 25 -13.62 -9.03 8.14
N ILE A 26 -12.33 -8.80 7.92
CA ILE A 26 -11.77 -7.47 7.73
C ILE A 26 -11.68 -7.18 6.23
N PRO A 27 -12.13 -6.00 5.76
CA PRO A 27 -11.97 -5.64 4.35
C PRO A 27 -10.49 -5.45 4.02
N ILE A 28 -10.06 -6.06 2.91
CA ILE A 28 -8.68 -6.05 2.48
C ILE A 28 -8.57 -5.54 1.05
N LEU A 29 -7.76 -4.50 0.85
CA LEU A 29 -7.48 -3.97 -0.47
C LEU A 29 -6.46 -4.86 -1.19
N ARG A 30 -6.67 -5.05 -2.48
CA ARG A 30 -5.82 -5.86 -3.35
C ARG A 30 -5.32 -5.01 -4.52
N THR A 31 -4.38 -5.56 -5.26
CA THR A 31 -3.88 -4.88 -6.46
C THR A 31 -4.98 -4.61 -7.49
N THR A 32 -6.03 -5.45 -7.51
CA THR A 32 -7.20 -5.23 -8.38
C THR A 32 -8.01 -3.99 -8.00
N ASN A 33 -7.83 -3.48 -6.79
CA ASN A 33 -8.46 -2.23 -6.34
C ASN A 33 -7.64 -0.99 -6.71
N PHE A 34 -6.46 -1.15 -7.28
CA PHE A 34 -5.57 -0.04 -7.59
C PHE A 34 -5.78 0.43 -9.02
N THR A 35 -5.76 1.74 -9.23
CA THR A 35 -5.75 2.32 -10.57
C THR A 35 -4.36 2.84 -10.89
N ASN A 36 -4.09 3.06 -12.19
CA ASN A 36 -2.79 3.59 -12.63
C ASN A 36 -2.65 5.09 -12.32
N GLU A 37 -3.74 5.73 -11.92
CA GLU A 37 -3.76 7.14 -11.50
C GLU A 37 -3.47 7.30 -10.02
N GLY A 38 -3.25 6.20 -9.30
CA GLY A 38 -2.95 6.26 -7.88
C GLY A 38 -4.17 6.34 -6.98
N VAL A 39 -5.35 6.02 -7.51
CA VAL A 39 -6.62 6.07 -6.78
C VAL A 39 -7.08 4.65 -6.48
N ILE A 40 -7.72 4.48 -5.33
CA ILE A 40 -8.27 3.18 -4.92
C ILE A 40 -9.72 3.08 -5.39
N ASN A 41 -10.04 1.95 -6.04
CA ASN A 41 -11.39 1.62 -6.45
C ASN A 41 -11.96 0.61 -5.43
N TYR A 42 -12.99 1.03 -4.69
CA TYR A 42 -13.58 0.23 -3.62
C TYR A 42 -14.74 -0.67 -4.08
N ASN A 43 -15.00 -0.78 -5.38
CA ASN A 43 -16.17 -1.51 -5.88
C ASN A 43 -16.14 -3.00 -5.56
N ASN A 44 -14.99 -3.61 -5.47
CA ASN A 44 -14.85 -5.05 -5.20
C ASN A 44 -13.84 -5.28 -4.10
N VAL A 45 -14.19 -4.91 -2.88
CA VAL A 45 -13.32 -5.15 -1.73
C VAL A 45 -13.73 -6.48 -1.10
N VAL A 46 -12.74 -7.37 -0.93
CA VAL A 46 -12.99 -8.65 -0.26
C VAL A 46 -12.79 -8.49 1.24
N THR A 47 -13.47 -9.37 2.00
CA THR A 47 -13.20 -9.51 3.43
C THR A 47 -12.50 -10.83 3.68
N ARG A 48 -11.62 -10.87 4.68
CA ARG A 48 -10.85 -12.05 5.04
C ARG A 48 -10.79 -12.21 6.54
N ILE A 49 -10.57 -13.42 7.00
CA ILE A 49 -10.39 -13.71 8.41
C ILE A 49 -8.91 -13.59 8.74
N ILE A 50 -8.56 -12.67 9.61
CA ILE A 50 -7.19 -12.45 10.07
C ILE A 50 -7.10 -12.84 11.53
N THR A 51 -6.38 -13.91 11.81
CA THR A 51 -6.18 -14.37 13.19
C THR A 51 -4.83 -13.96 13.77
N LYS A 52 -3.96 -13.43 12.92
CA LYS A 52 -2.63 -12.99 13.34
C LYS A 52 -2.74 -11.84 14.34
N LYS A 53 -1.93 -11.90 15.40
CA LYS A 53 -1.86 -10.85 16.42
C LYS A 53 -0.91 -9.74 15.99
N TYR A 54 -1.03 -8.59 16.67
CA TYR A 54 -0.12 -7.45 16.50
C TYR A 54 -0.16 -6.84 15.10
N ILE A 55 -1.37 -6.74 14.50
CA ILE A 55 -1.58 -6.14 13.20
C ILE A 55 -2.12 -4.71 13.27
N SER A 56 -2.26 -4.14 14.46
CA SER A 56 -2.90 -2.83 14.64
C SER A 56 -2.24 -1.73 13.80
N GLU A 57 -0.92 -1.77 13.64
CA GLU A 57 -0.21 -0.78 12.85
C GLU A 57 -0.44 -0.92 11.35
N LYS A 58 -0.93 -2.08 10.91
CA LYS A 58 -1.20 -2.34 9.50
C LYS A 58 -2.55 -1.83 9.04
N TYR A 59 -3.43 -1.47 9.95
CA TYR A 59 -4.68 -0.82 9.55
C TYR A 59 -4.38 0.51 8.89
N LEU A 60 -4.94 0.71 7.71
CA LEU A 60 -4.67 1.90 6.91
C LEU A 60 -5.19 3.17 7.59
N ARG A 61 -4.44 4.24 7.44
CA ARG A 61 -4.74 5.58 7.94
C ARG A 61 -4.62 6.58 6.81
N LYS A 62 -5.40 7.65 6.86
CA LYS A 62 -5.30 8.70 5.84
C LYS A 62 -3.87 9.17 5.69
N GLY A 63 -3.43 9.26 4.46
CA GLY A 63 -2.06 9.64 4.14
C GLY A 63 -1.14 8.47 3.88
N ASP A 64 -1.59 7.25 4.17
CA ASP A 64 -0.79 6.06 3.88
C ASP A 64 -0.63 5.88 2.37
N ILE A 65 0.49 5.30 1.97
CA ILE A 65 0.78 4.98 0.59
C ILE A 65 0.91 3.47 0.50
N ILE A 66 0.22 2.87 -0.47
CA ILE A 66 0.30 1.42 -0.68
C ILE A 66 1.04 1.20 -1.99
N ILE A 67 2.05 0.34 -1.96
CA ILE A 67 2.85 0.03 -3.15
C ILE A 67 2.70 -1.44 -3.49
N GLU A 68 2.52 -1.71 -4.78
CA GLU A 68 2.50 -3.07 -5.31
C GLU A 68 3.93 -3.61 -5.37
N LYS A 69 4.18 -4.73 -4.70
CA LYS A 69 5.54 -5.29 -4.61
C LYS A 69 5.71 -6.61 -5.37
N SER A 70 4.60 -7.17 -5.89
CA SER A 70 4.65 -8.37 -6.72
C SER A 70 3.39 -8.46 -7.56
N GLY A 71 3.36 -9.40 -8.51
CA GLY A 71 2.22 -9.60 -9.40
C GLY A 71 2.17 -8.68 -10.59
N GLY A 72 3.25 -7.96 -10.87
CA GLY A 72 3.32 -7.06 -12.01
C GLY A 72 3.33 -7.80 -13.35
N SER A 73 3.01 -7.06 -14.41
CA SER A 73 3.04 -7.53 -15.80
C SER A 73 3.71 -6.47 -16.67
N ASP A 74 3.89 -6.77 -17.96
CA ASP A 74 4.48 -5.81 -18.90
C ASP A 74 3.68 -4.50 -18.95
N LYS A 75 2.37 -4.59 -18.81
CA LYS A 75 1.49 -3.42 -18.84
C LYS A 75 1.32 -2.75 -17.48
N GLN A 76 1.54 -3.49 -16.40
CA GLN A 76 1.39 -3.00 -15.03
C GLN A 76 2.56 -3.52 -14.19
N PRO A 77 3.71 -2.89 -14.32
CA PRO A 77 4.90 -3.33 -13.60
C PRO A 77 4.74 -3.15 -12.09
N VAL A 78 5.54 -3.91 -11.34
CA VAL A 78 5.65 -3.78 -9.90
C VAL A 78 6.06 -2.36 -9.54
N GLY A 79 5.51 -1.84 -8.44
CA GLY A 79 5.81 -0.48 -7.99
C GLY A 79 4.68 0.51 -8.20
N ARG A 80 3.55 0.05 -8.72
CA ARG A 80 2.35 0.89 -8.81
C ARG A 80 1.94 1.33 -7.41
N VAL A 81 1.64 2.61 -7.25
CA VAL A 81 1.32 3.19 -5.95
C VAL A 81 -0.07 3.79 -5.94
N VAL A 82 -0.71 3.74 -4.79
CA VAL A 82 -1.99 4.42 -4.55
C VAL A 82 -1.93 5.17 -3.22
N TYR A 83 -2.71 6.23 -3.13
CA TYR A 83 -2.83 7.05 -1.93
C TYR A 83 -4.09 6.66 -1.18
N TYR A 84 -3.96 6.41 0.13
CA TYR A 84 -5.11 6.05 0.95
C TYR A 84 -5.69 7.31 1.60
N ASP A 85 -6.95 7.62 1.27
CA ASP A 85 -7.70 8.72 1.88
C ASP A 85 -9.03 8.26 2.48
N GLY A 86 -9.17 6.95 2.69
CA GLY A 86 -10.36 6.37 3.29
C GLY A 86 -10.42 6.49 4.81
N LEU A 87 -11.29 5.71 5.42
CA LEU A 87 -11.47 5.71 6.86
C LEU A 87 -10.27 5.08 7.58
N ASP A 88 -9.88 5.70 8.69
CA ASP A 88 -8.82 5.16 9.53
C ASP A 88 -9.25 3.85 10.18
N ASN A 89 -8.32 2.92 10.32
CA ASN A 89 -8.48 1.68 11.09
C ASN A 89 -9.62 0.78 10.59
N THR A 90 -9.88 0.79 9.29
CA THR A 90 -10.95 -0.02 8.67
C THR A 90 -10.40 -1.08 7.74
N TYR A 91 -9.46 -0.72 6.89
CA TYR A 91 -8.94 -1.58 5.83
C TYR A 91 -7.54 -2.08 6.14
N LEU A 92 -7.28 -3.33 5.76
CA LEU A 92 -5.94 -3.87 5.59
C LEU A 92 -5.60 -3.94 4.10
N PHE A 93 -4.43 -4.45 3.79
CA PHE A 93 -3.94 -4.61 2.42
C PHE A 93 -3.31 -6.00 2.30
N ASN A 94 -3.30 -6.54 1.07
CA ASN A 94 -2.93 -7.94 0.87
C ASN A 94 -1.41 -8.15 0.83
N ASN A 95 -1.03 -9.42 0.75
CA ASN A 95 0.38 -9.83 0.80
C ASN A 95 1.19 -9.51 -0.46
N PHE A 96 0.55 -9.05 -1.54
CA PHE A 96 1.23 -8.56 -2.74
C PHE A 96 1.52 -7.07 -2.69
N THR A 97 1.15 -6.42 -1.60
CA THR A 97 1.33 -4.98 -1.42
C THR A 97 2.07 -4.69 -0.11
N ALA A 98 2.58 -3.48 -0.01
CA ALA A 98 3.25 -3.02 1.21
C ALA A 98 2.79 -1.61 1.56
N LEU A 99 2.84 -1.31 2.83
CA LEU A 99 2.43 -0.01 3.37
C LEU A 99 3.67 0.86 3.58
N LEU A 100 3.61 2.06 3.04
CA LEU A 100 4.59 3.12 3.29
C LEU A 100 3.87 4.24 4.06
N ARG A 101 4.29 4.47 5.29
CA ARG A 101 3.68 5.51 6.13
C ARG A 101 4.71 6.56 6.48
N VAL A 102 4.41 7.81 6.17
CA VAL A 102 5.29 8.93 6.48
C VAL A 102 5.45 9.04 8.00
N LYS A 103 6.69 9.00 8.48
CA LYS A 103 6.98 9.01 9.92
C LYS A 103 6.77 10.36 10.56
N ASN A 104 7.17 11.44 9.88
CA ASN A 104 7.06 12.78 10.39
C ASN A 104 6.33 13.67 9.41
N GLN A 105 5.03 13.81 9.61
CA GLN A 105 4.16 14.56 8.70
C GLN A 105 4.31 16.08 8.85
N LYS A 106 5.04 16.53 9.85
CA LYS A 106 5.41 17.95 9.98
C LYS A 106 6.51 18.34 9.01
N ILE A 107 7.34 17.37 8.61
CA ILE A 107 8.45 17.60 7.68
C ILE A 107 8.05 17.16 6.26
N TRP A 108 7.40 16.00 6.13
CA TRP A 108 7.04 15.41 4.85
C TRP A 108 5.53 15.30 4.72
N VAL A 109 4.94 16.05 3.79
CA VAL A 109 3.50 15.94 3.50
C VAL A 109 3.27 14.63 2.76
N PRO A 110 2.40 13.72 3.28
CA PRO A 110 2.19 12.41 2.64
C PRO A 110 1.78 12.51 1.17
N ARG A 111 0.92 13.45 0.81
CA ARG A 111 0.48 13.63 -0.57
C ARG A 111 1.65 13.97 -1.50
N TYR A 112 2.58 14.77 -1.03
CA TYR A 112 3.78 15.10 -1.80
C TYR A 112 4.65 13.86 -2.03
N VAL A 113 4.86 13.06 -0.99
CA VAL A 113 5.62 11.80 -1.10
C VAL A 113 4.96 10.86 -2.10
N PHE A 114 3.64 10.75 -2.01
CA PHE A 114 2.86 9.94 -2.95
C PHE A 114 3.06 10.40 -4.40
N TYR A 115 2.95 11.69 -4.66
CA TYR A 115 3.11 12.21 -6.03
C TYR A 115 4.51 11.97 -6.57
N ALA A 116 5.53 12.08 -5.74
CA ALA A 116 6.90 11.78 -6.16
C ALA A 116 7.04 10.31 -6.55
N LEU A 117 6.46 9.40 -5.77
CA LEU A 117 6.46 7.98 -6.07
C LEU A 117 5.67 7.65 -7.33
N LEU A 118 4.51 8.27 -7.49
CA LEU A 118 3.67 8.07 -8.68
C LEU A 118 4.38 8.53 -9.94
N LYS A 119 5.03 9.69 -9.89
CA LYS A 119 5.82 10.20 -11.00
C LYS A 119 6.95 9.24 -11.36
N ASN A 120 7.65 8.73 -10.35
CA ASN A 120 8.73 7.78 -10.54
C ASN A 120 8.23 6.49 -11.21
N TYR A 121 7.10 5.97 -10.73
CA TYR A 121 6.47 4.79 -11.32
C TYR A 121 6.11 5.02 -12.79
N ARG A 122 5.47 6.15 -13.10
CA ARG A 122 5.07 6.48 -14.48
C ARG A 122 6.24 6.63 -15.43
N GLN A 123 7.41 6.95 -14.91
CA GLN A 123 8.65 7.06 -15.69
C GLN A 123 9.44 5.75 -15.74
N GLY A 124 8.85 4.64 -15.24
CA GLY A 124 9.53 3.36 -15.19
C GLY A 124 10.59 3.24 -14.11
N GLY A 125 10.57 4.15 -13.13
CA GLY A 125 11.61 4.25 -12.11
C GLY A 125 11.42 3.38 -10.88
N THR A 126 10.86 2.17 -11.03
CA THR A 126 10.61 1.28 -9.88
C THR A 126 11.84 0.49 -9.44
N ILE A 127 12.82 0.34 -10.30
CA ILE A 127 14.03 -0.44 -10.04
C ILE A 127 14.75 -0.04 -8.74
N PRO A 128 14.91 1.26 -8.41
CA PRO A 128 15.54 1.63 -7.14
C PRO A 128 14.82 1.12 -5.91
N PHE A 129 13.49 1.00 -5.96
CA PHE A 129 12.72 0.45 -4.84
C PHE A 129 12.94 -1.05 -4.71
N GLU A 130 12.96 -1.78 -5.81
CA GLU A 130 13.22 -3.21 -5.81
C GLU A 130 14.58 -3.51 -5.22
N ASN A 131 15.59 -2.75 -5.59
CA ASN A 131 16.94 -2.92 -5.08
C ASN A 131 17.05 -2.59 -3.59
N LYS A 132 16.22 -1.70 -3.07
CA LYS A 132 16.25 -1.29 -1.66
C LYS A 132 15.43 -2.17 -0.75
N THR A 133 14.50 -2.93 -1.29
CA THR A 133 13.66 -3.83 -0.49
C THR A 133 14.28 -5.20 -0.33
N THR A 134 15.34 -5.46 -1.03
CA THR A 134 16.10 -6.73 -0.91
C THR A 134 17.30 -6.60 0.10
#